data_48f4696a1778dbbb65b6ded54c61aca2
#
_entry.id   48f4696a1778dbbb65b6ded54c61aca2
#
_cell.length_a   1.000
_cell.length_b   1.000
_cell.length_c   1.000
_cell.angle_alpha   90.00
_cell.angle_beta   90.00
_cell.angle_gamma   90.00
#
_symmetry.space_group_name_H-M   'P 1'
#
loop_
_entity.id
_entity.type
_entity.pdbx_description
1 polymer ?
#
loop_
_entity_poly.entity_id
_entity_poly.type
_entity_poly.pdbx_seq_one_letter_code
_entity_poly.pdbx_strand_id
1 'polypeptide(L)'
;SERYRVKGVQGCDNRHVVEETLIKAYLMAWNALVENRAAFIERWREQMQSENLLEGYRARKFIEYTDGAQPLTEMDTDFMLKTLDYIKVFEDGTLLVVFLDGTEIECKNEEE
;
A
#
# COMPACT_ATOMS: atom_id res chain seq x y z
N SER A 1 -14.65 3.83 1.64
CA SER A 1 -13.23 4.13 1.72
C SER A 1 -12.68 4.52 0.37
N GLU A 2 -11.70 5.38 0.38
CA GLU A 2 -11.09 5.87 -0.83
C GLU A 2 -10.01 4.93 -1.33
N ARG A 3 -9.95 4.78 -2.64
CA ARG A 3 -8.90 3.99 -3.27
C ARG A 3 -8.07 4.89 -4.16
N TYR A 4 -6.77 4.76 -4.02
CA TYR A 4 -5.83 5.43 -4.89
C TYR A 4 -5.39 4.48 -5.98
N ARG A 5 -5.08 5.02 -7.16
CA ARG A 5 -4.72 4.20 -8.30
C ARG A 5 -3.29 4.49 -8.73
N VAL A 6 -2.56 3.42 -8.95
CA VAL A 6 -1.19 3.49 -9.44
C VAL A 6 -1.14 2.76 -10.77
N LYS A 7 -0.46 3.37 -11.73
CA LYS A 7 -0.35 2.80 -13.06
C LYS A 7 1.02 2.16 -13.26
N GLY A 8 1.09 1.28 -14.22
CA GLY A 8 2.37 0.71 -14.64
C GLY A 8 2.68 -0.65 -14.07
N VAL A 9 1.78 -1.23 -13.26
CA VAL A 9 1.94 -2.60 -12.81
C VAL A 9 1.31 -3.51 -13.85
N GLN A 10 2.10 -4.41 -14.40
CA GLN A 10 1.60 -5.33 -15.41
C GLN A 10 1.33 -6.69 -14.79
N GLY A 11 0.13 -7.19 -14.98
CA GLY A 11 -0.23 -8.52 -14.58
C GLY A 11 0.33 -9.54 -15.54
N CYS A 12 0.37 -10.78 -15.12
CA CYS A 12 0.91 -11.83 -15.94
C CYS A 12 0.29 -13.17 -15.59
N ASP A 13 0.15 -14.03 -16.59
CA ASP A 13 -0.42 -15.35 -16.40
C ASP A 13 0.57 -16.35 -15.83
N ASN A 14 1.85 -16.04 -15.89
CA ASN A 14 2.90 -16.92 -15.44
C ASN A 14 3.11 -16.77 -13.93
N ARG A 15 3.15 -17.88 -13.19
CA ARG A 15 3.29 -17.85 -11.74
C ARG A 15 4.56 -17.15 -11.26
N HIS A 16 5.66 -17.30 -11.97
CA HIS A 16 6.91 -16.66 -11.60
C HIS A 16 6.80 -15.13 -11.69
N VAL A 17 6.06 -14.69 -12.69
CA VAL A 17 5.86 -13.26 -12.90
C VAL A 17 4.83 -12.70 -11.94
N VAL A 18 3.90 -13.54 -11.47
CA VAL A 18 2.91 -13.10 -10.48
C VAL A 18 3.59 -12.63 -9.20
N GLU A 19 4.57 -13.38 -8.71
CA GLU A 19 5.27 -12.99 -7.49
C GLU A 19 5.99 -11.66 -7.66
N GLU A 20 6.68 -11.47 -8.79
CA GLU A 20 7.33 -10.20 -9.08
C GLU A 20 6.34 -9.07 -9.21
N THR A 21 5.19 -9.35 -9.80
CA THR A 21 4.13 -8.36 -9.98
C THR A 21 3.59 -7.91 -8.62
N LEU A 22 3.40 -8.85 -7.70
CA LEU A 22 2.94 -8.53 -6.35
C LEU A 22 3.93 -7.65 -5.61
N ILE A 23 5.22 -7.96 -5.74
CA ILE A 23 6.27 -7.16 -5.13
C ILE A 23 6.26 -5.75 -5.70
N LYS A 24 6.17 -5.62 -7.02
CA LYS A 24 6.11 -4.32 -7.67
C LYS A 24 4.89 -3.53 -7.23
N ALA A 25 3.74 -4.21 -7.13
CA ALA A 25 2.52 -3.56 -6.68
C ALA A 25 2.68 -3.00 -5.28
N TYR A 26 3.26 -3.79 -4.37
CA TYR A 26 3.51 -3.33 -3.02
C TYR A 26 4.42 -2.10 -3.00
N LEU A 27 5.54 -2.16 -3.74
CA LEU A 27 6.48 -1.04 -3.76
C LEU A 27 5.86 0.22 -4.35
N MET A 28 5.12 0.08 -5.42
CA MET A 28 4.47 1.23 -6.04
C MET A 28 3.39 1.81 -5.14
N ALA A 29 2.64 0.94 -4.48
CA ALA A 29 1.58 1.39 -3.56
C ALA A 29 2.18 2.11 -2.36
N TRP A 30 3.24 1.55 -1.78
CA TRP A 30 3.90 2.20 -0.65
C TRP A 30 4.48 3.55 -1.05
N ASN A 31 5.15 3.60 -2.21
CA ASN A 31 5.74 4.86 -2.67
C ASN A 31 4.67 5.91 -2.96
N ALA A 32 3.53 5.49 -3.48
CA ALA A 32 2.40 6.39 -3.68
C ALA A 32 1.88 6.94 -2.35
N LEU A 33 1.83 6.09 -1.34
CA LEU A 33 1.42 6.49 0.00
C LEU A 33 2.38 7.54 0.56
N VAL A 34 3.67 7.31 0.42
CA VAL A 34 4.70 8.24 0.89
C VAL A 34 4.62 9.57 0.15
N GLU A 35 4.46 9.51 -1.18
CA GLU A 35 4.37 10.73 -1.99
C GLU A 35 3.14 11.56 -1.66
N ASN A 36 2.06 10.90 -1.26
CA ASN A 36 0.80 11.57 -0.97
C ASN A 36 0.52 11.65 0.53
N ARG A 37 1.56 11.62 1.33
CA ARG A 37 1.45 11.60 2.78
C ARG A 37 0.54 12.70 3.32
N ALA A 38 0.61 13.88 2.73
CA ALA A 38 -0.21 15.00 3.18
C ALA A 38 -1.71 14.70 3.09
N ALA A 39 -2.10 13.90 2.09
CA ALA A 39 -3.51 13.51 1.94
C ALA A 39 -3.94 12.46 2.96
N PHE A 40 -3.02 11.63 3.42
CA PHE A 40 -3.34 10.55 4.36
C PHE A 40 -3.22 10.96 5.81
N ILE A 41 -2.37 11.94 6.11
CA ILE A 41 -2.04 12.26 7.48
C ILE A 41 -3.25 12.76 8.29
N GLU A 42 -4.19 13.43 7.64
CA GLU A 42 -5.41 13.89 8.32
C GLU A 42 -6.23 12.70 8.79
N ARG A 43 -6.36 11.67 7.95
CA ARG A 43 -7.08 10.46 8.33
C ARG A 43 -6.37 9.75 9.48
N TRP A 44 -5.05 9.66 9.43
CA TRP A 44 -4.30 9.01 10.50
C TRP A 44 -4.47 9.75 11.83
N ARG A 45 -4.49 11.09 11.78
CA ARG A 45 -4.71 11.87 12.99
C ARG A 45 -6.10 11.62 13.58
N GLU A 46 -7.10 11.51 12.73
CA GLU A 46 -8.45 11.17 13.19
C GLU A 46 -8.49 9.78 13.79
N GLN A 47 -7.82 8.83 13.16
CA GLN A 47 -7.76 7.46 13.66
C GLN A 47 -7.09 7.37 15.02
N MET A 48 -6.11 8.23 15.27
CA MET A 48 -5.43 8.26 16.56
C MET A 48 -6.36 8.73 17.69
N GLN A 49 -7.43 9.44 17.35
CA GLN A 49 -8.40 9.91 18.32
C GLN A 49 -9.54 8.91 18.52
N SER A 50 -9.52 7.82 17.78
CA SER A 50 -10.55 6.79 17.87
C SER A 50 -10.48 6.06 19.21
N GLU A 51 -11.62 5.57 19.67
CA GLU A 51 -11.66 4.72 20.87
C GLU A 51 -11.03 3.36 20.60
N ASN A 52 -10.89 2.98 19.34
CA ASN A 52 -10.23 1.73 18.97
C ASN A 52 -8.73 1.90 19.09
N LEU A 53 -8.15 1.32 20.13
CA LEU A 53 -6.74 1.49 20.43
C LEU A 53 -5.83 0.93 19.33
N LEU A 54 -6.24 -0.18 18.73
CA LEU A 54 -5.43 -0.79 17.66
C LEU A 54 -5.42 0.10 16.43
N GLU A 55 -6.57 0.67 16.08
CA GLU A 55 -6.65 1.58 14.95
C GLU A 55 -5.73 2.80 15.16
N GLY A 56 -5.77 3.37 16.35
CA GLY A 56 -4.93 4.51 16.68
C GLY A 56 -3.46 4.16 16.67
N TYR A 57 -3.11 2.98 17.16
CA TYR A 57 -1.73 2.50 17.15
C TYR A 57 -1.20 2.38 15.72
N ARG A 58 -1.99 1.76 14.86
CA ARG A 58 -1.59 1.55 13.45
C ARG A 58 -1.43 2.88 12.73
N ALA A 59 -2.36 3.81 12.96
CA ALA A 59 -2.27 5.13 12.35
C ALA A 59 -1.01 5.85 12.79
N ARG A 60 -0.69 5.81 14.08
CA ARG A 60 0.51 6.45 14.59
C ARG A 60 1.77 5.84 13.96
N LYS A 61 1.79 4.52 13.80
CA LYS A 61 2.92 3.86 13.19
C LYS A 61 3.10 4.28 11.73
N PHE A 62 2.02 4.44 11.01
CA PHE A 62 2.11 4.88 9.62
C PHE A 62 2.60 6.32 9.50
N ILE A 63 2.21 7.18 10.44
CA ILE A 63 2.78 8.53 10.50
C ILE A 63 4.30 8.44 10.67
N GLU A 64 4.76 7.58 11.59
CA GLU A 64 6.18 7.41 11.84
C GLU A 64 6.91 6.82 10.64
N TYR A 65 6.37 5.76 10.05
CA TYR A 65 7.02 5.08 8.93
C TYR A 65 7.16 5.98 7.69
N THR A 66 6.22 6.89 7.50
CA THR A 66 6.24 7.76 6.33
C THR A 66 6.93 9.09 6.55
N ASP A 67 7.32 9.39 7.79
CA ASP A 67 7.96 10.66 8.12
C ASP A 67 9.37 10.70 7.53
N GLY A 68 9.58 11.56 6.54
CA GLY A 68 10.86 11.68 5.88
C GLY A 68 11.26 10.48 5.05
N ALA A 69 10.31 9.60 4.74
CA ALA A 69 10.61 8.36 4.03
C ALA A 69 11.01 8.62 2.59
N GLN A 70 11.98 7.83 2.12
CA GLN A 70 12.39 7.82 0.72
C GLN A 70 11.65 6.72 -0.01
N PRO A 71 11.46 6.86 -1.33
CA PRO A 71 10.84 5.78 -2.10
C PRO A 71 11.63 4.48 -1.98
N LEU A 72 10.90 3.38 -1.84
CA LEU A 72 11.51 2.06 -1.80
C LEU A 72 11.83 1.60 -3.22
N THR A 73 13.01 1.05 -3.41
CA THR A 73 13.42 0.48 -4.69
C THR A 73 13.54 -1.04 -4.61
N GLU A 74 13.62 -1.59 -3.41
CA GLU A 74 13.74 -3.01 -3.19
C GLU A 74 12.80 -3.46 -2.09
N MET A 75 12.40 -4.72 -2.15
CA MET A 75 11.55 -5.32 -1.12
C MET A 75 12.35 -5.54 0.16
N ASP A 76 11.82 -5.05 1.26
CA ASP A 76 12.30 -5.34 2.60
C ASP A 76 11.19 -6.15 3.27
N THR A 77 11.45 -7.44 3.48
CA THR A 77 10.45 -8.34 4.01
C THR A 77 9.95 -7.93 5.39
N ASP A 78 10.86 -7.50 6.27
CA ASP A 78 10.46 -7.07 7.61
C ASP A 78 9.55 -5.85 7.54
N PHE A 79 9.88 -4.90 6.68
CA PHE A 79 9.06 -3.70 6.53
C PHE A 79 7.71 -4.02 5.91
N MET A 80 7.70 -4.92 4.93
CA MET A 80 6.46 -5.37 4.33
C MET A 80 5.53 -5.98 5.38
N LEU A 81 6.09 -6.83 6.25
CA LEU A 81 5.29 -7.48 7.29
C LEU A 81 4.71 -6.49 8.29
N LYS A 82 5.36 -5.34 8.46
CA LYS A 82 4.88 -4.31 9.37
C LYS A 82 3.81 -3.42 8.77
N THR A 83 3.69 -3.41 7.45
CA THR A 83 2.84 -2.43 6.76
C THR A 83 1.73 -3.05 5.93
N LEU A 84 1.98 -4.20 5.35
CA LEU A 84 1.03 -4.82 4.42
C LEU A 84 0.05 -5.72 5.16
N ASP A 85 -1.23 -5.57 4.85
CA ASP A 85 -2.25 -6.49 5.31
C ASP A 85 -2.40 -7.63 4.28
N TYR A 86 -2.81 -7.28 3.06
CA TYR A 86 -2.91 -8.26 1.98
C TYR A 86 -2.97 -7.56 0.64
N ILE A 87 -2.83 -8.35 -0.41
CA ILE A 87 -3.04 -7.88 -1.78
C ILE A 87 -4.12 -8.75 -2.39
N LYS A 88 -5.16 -8.10 -2.91
CA LYS A 88 -6.24 -8.80 -3.58
C LYS A 88 -6.06 -8.69 -5.08
N VAL A 89 -6.14 -9.81 -5.77
CA VAL A 89 -6.00 -9.86 -7.22
C VAL A 89 -7.39 -10.06 -7.84
N PHE A 90 -7.76 -9.16 -8.73
CA PHE A 90 -9.05 -9.24 -9.41
C PHE A 90 -8.89 -9.93 -10.75
N GLU A 91 -10.03 -10.40 -11.29
CA GLU A 91 -10.01 -11.15 -12.55
C GLU A 91 -9.46 -10.34 -13.73
N ASP A 92 -9.65 -9.03 -13.71
CA ASP A 92 -9.18 -8.17 -14.77
C ASP A 92 -7.70 -7.81 -14.65
N GLY A 93 -7.01 -8.39 -13.67
CA GLY A 93 -5.60 -8.12 -13.46
C GLY A 93 -5.31 -6.96 -12.53
N THR A 94 -6.34 -6.28 -12.06
CA THR A 94 -6.16 -5.20 -11.10
C THR A 94 -5.72 -5.78 -9.77
N LEU A 95 -4.79 -5.10 -9.11
CA LEU A 95 -4.28 -5.49 -7.79
C LEU A 95 -4.68 -4.43 -6.77
N LEU A 96 -5.25 -4.87 -5.67
CA LEU A 96 -5.60 -3.96 -4.58
C LEU A 96 -4.66 -4.24 -3.42
N VAL A 97 -3.81 -3.27 -3.12
CA VAL A 97 -2.86 -3.36 -1.99
C VAL A 97 -3.53 -2.74 -0.77
N VAL A 98 -3.71 -3.54 0.26
CA VAL A 98 -4.35 -3.10 1.50
C VAL A 98 -3.31 -3.09 2.61
N PHE A 99 -3.12 -1.92 3.20
CA PHE A 99 -2.16 -1.75 4.29
C PHE A 99 -2.85 -1.90 5.65
N LEU A 100 -2.03 -2.14 6.67
CA LEU A 100 -2.56 -2.42 8.02
C LEU A 100 -3.32 -1.26 8.64
N ASP A 101 -3.10 -0.04 8.16
CA ASP A 101 -3.83 1.13 8.63
C ASP A 101 -5.21 1.29 7.97
N GLY A 102 -5.52 0.40 7.03
CA GLY A 102 -6.77 0.44 6.28
C GLY A 102 -6.67 1.13 4.92
N THR A 103 -5.52 1.68 4.56
CA THR A 103 -5.35 2.30 3.26
C THR A 103 -5.44 1.26 2.16
N GLU A 104 -6.21 1.56 1.12
CA GLU A 104 -6.36 0.70 -0.05
C GLU A 104 -5.84 1.44 -1.27
N ILE A 105 -4.88 0.84 -1.96
CA ILE A 105 -4.33 1.42 -3.17
C ILE A 105 -4.49 0.43 -4.31
N GLU A 106 -5.19 0.88 -5.34
CA GLU A 106 -5.48 0.05 -6.51
C GLU A 106 -4.39 0.24 -7.54
N CYS A 107 -3.76 -0.87 -7.92
CA CYS A 107 -2.71 -0.88 -8.94
C CYS A 107 -3.30 -1.49 -10.19
N LYS A 108 -3.55 -0.66 -11.18
CA LYS A 108 -4.14 -1.14 -12.40
C LYS A 108 -3.10 -1.78 -13.30
N ASN A 109 -3.50 -2.88 -13.89
CA ASN A 109 -2.70 -3.52 -14.91
C ASN A 109 -2.89 -2.76 -16.21
N GLU A 110 -1.81 -2.15 -16.68
CA GLU A 110 -1.86 -1.43 -17.95
C GLU A 110 -1.34 -2.32 -19.05
N GLU A 111 -2.22 -3.10 -19.62
CA GLU A 111 -1.88 -3.88 -20.80
C GLU A 111 -2.16 -3.05 -22.03
N GLU A 112 -1.28 -3.16 -22.97
CA GLU A 112 -1.45 -2.50 -24.25
C GLU A 112 -1.87 -3.47 -25.32
#